data_adf06e1cf371a1f8a0bf530a6d2eaee7
#
_entry.id   adf06e1cf371a1f8a0bf530a6d2eaee7
#
_cell.length_a   1.000
_cell.length_b   1.000
_cell.length_c   1.000
_cell.angle_alpha   90.00
_cell.angle_beta   90.00
_cell.angle_gamma   90.00
#
_symmetry.space_group_name_H-M   'P 1'
#
loop_
_entity.id
_entity.type
_entity.pdbx_description
1 polymer ?
#
loop_
_entity_poly.entity_id
_entity_poly.type
_entity_poly.pdbx_seq_one_letter_code
_entity_poly.pdbx_strand_id
1 'polypeptide(L)'
;DTLIMINPVCPLIESTDISNAVLEYQNSDCDTLITCNETQMQTFCNGLPVNIRVDEQLSPSQDNKKVKILNWAITIWDARKFKKRFDELGYSVMGDVRLLHPINHLRSFKVSEEMDFQACQALIISNKR
;
A
#
# COMPACT_ATOMS: atom_id res chain seq x y z
N ASP A 1 0.75 -11.29 -19.58
CA ASP A 1 -0.15 -10.13 -19.47
C ASP A 1 -0.21 -9.66 -18.02
N THR A 2 -0.25 -8.34 -17.81
CA THR A 2 -0.27 -7.70 -16.51
C THR A 2 -1.59 -6.96 -16.32
N LEU A 3 -2.21 -7.11 -15.16
CA LEU A 3 -3.40 -6.37 -14.74
C LEU A 3 -2.97 -5.31 -13.72
N ILE A 4 -3.33 -4.05 -13.95
CA ILE A 4 -3.03 -2.93 -13.05
C ILE A 4 -4.34 -2.30 -12.60
N MET A 5 -4.54 -2.23 -11.31
CA MET A 5 -5.64 -1.48 -10.69
C MET A 5 -5.08 -0.21 -10.05
N ILE A 6 -5.70 0.93 -10.36
CA ILE A 6 -5.47 2.21 -9.69
C ILE A 6 -6.76 2.56 -8.98
N ASN A 7 -6.69 2.76 -7.67
CA ASN A 7 -7.88 2.99 -6.86
C ASN A 7 -8.38 4.44 -7.04
N PRO A 8 -9.58 4.66 -7.59
CA PRO A 8 -10.09 6.00 -7.87
C PRO A 8 -10.38 6.84 -6.61
N VAL A 9 -10.48 6.19 -5.43
CA VAL A 9 -10.66 6.91 -4.16
C VAL A 9 -9.35 7.44 -3.57
N CYS A 10 -8.21 7.23 -4.27
CA CYS A 10 -6.90 7.81 -3.91
C CYS A 10 -6.51 8.90 -4.94
N PRO A 11 -7.13 10.08 -4.90
CA PRO A 11 -7.02 11.09 -5.99
C PRO A 11 -5.68 11.81 -6.05
N LEU A 12 -4.77 11.57 -5.11
CA LEU A 12 -3.45 12.22 -5.05
C LEU A 12 -2.33 11.36 -5.65
N ILE A 13 -2.65 10.19 -6.24
CA ILE A 13 -1.69 9.37 -6.97
C ILE A 13 -1.19 10.15 -8.19
N GLU A 14 0.12 10.10 -8.41
CA GLU A 14 0.78 10.68 -9.57
C GLU A 14 1.28 9.61 -10.55
N SER A 15 1.55 10.01 -11.78
CA SER A 15 2.08 9.13 -12.81
C SER A 15 3.42 8.48 -12.41
N THR A 16 4.22 9.20 -11.62
CA THR A 16 5.49 8.71 -11.07
C THR A 16 5.29 7.56 -10.10
N ASP A 17 4.25 7.59 -9.28
CA ASP A 17 3.93 6.49 -8.34
C ASP A 17 3.60 5.21 -9.12
N ILE A 18 2.81 5.36 -10.19
CA ILE A 18 2.43 4.25 -11.07
C ILE A 18 3.65 3.69 -11.79
N SER A 19 4.49 4.57 -12.38
CA SER A 19 5.68 4.17 -13.11
C SER A 19 6.68 3.43 -12.22
N ASN A 20 6.89 3.90 -10.99
CA ASN A 20 7.78 3.25 -10.02
C ASN A 20 7.26 1.88 -9.60
N ALA A 21 5.95 1.76 -9.34
CA ALA A 21 5.34 0.48 -9.00
C ALA A 21 5.47 -0.54 -10.15
N VAL A 22 5.23 -0.11 -11.41
CA VAL A 22 5.39 -0.96 -12.60
C VAL A 22 6.84 -1.39 -12.77
N LEU A 23 7.80 -0.48 -12.60
CA LEU A 23 9.22 -0.78 -12.73
C LEU A 23 9.68 -1.80 -11.67
N GLU A 24 9.26 -1.62 -10.42
CA GLU A 24 9.60 -2.56 -9.35
C GLU A 24 8.94 -3.94 -9.57
N TYR A 25 7.69 -3.97 -10.02
CA TYR A 25 7.02 -5.21 -10.40
C TYR A 25 7.78 -5.96 -11.51
N GLN A 26 8.20 -5.26 -12.56
CA GLN A 26 8.93 -5.85 -13.68
C GLN A 26 10.31 -6.39 -13.30
N ASN A 27 10.95 -5.78 -12.29
CA ASN A 27 12.27 -6.18 -11.79
C ASN A 27 12.23 -7.21 -10.66
N SER A 28 11.04 -7.71 -10.33
CA SER A 28 10.84 -8.70 -9.27
C SER A 28 10.22 -9.98 -9.81
N ASP A 29 10.35 -11.06 -9.05
CA ASP A 29 9.71 -12.35 -9.36
C ASP A 29 8.32 -12.49 -8.73
N CYS A 30 7.73 -11.39 -8.25
CA CYS A 30 6.40 -11.43 -7.62
C CYS A 30 5.29 -11.66 -8.67
N ASP A 31 4.20 -12.24 -8.24
CA ASP A 31 2.97 -12.33 -9.02
C ASP A 31 1.96 -11.24 -8.67
N THR A 32 2.18 -10.57 -7.54
CA THR A 32 1.31 -9.53 -7.04
C THR A 32 2.13 -8.44 -6.36
N LEU A 33 1.97 -7.18 -6.81
CA LEU A 33 2.48 -6.01 -6.12
C LEU A 33 1.30 -5.24 -5.52
N ILE A 34 1.41 -4.87 -4.24
CA ILE A 34 0.39 -4.10 -3.53
C ILE A 34 1.07 -2.90 -2.89
N THR A 35 0.55 -1.71 -3.11
CA THR A 35 1.06 -0.52 -2.43
C THR A 35 0.71 -0.51 -0.94
N CYS A 36 1.63 0.03 -0.16
CA CYS A 36 1.50 0.14 1.28
C CYS A 36 2.06 1.46 1.81
N ASN A 37 1.69 1.79 3.04
CA ASN A 37 2.38 2.79 3.84
C ASN A 37 3.34 2.07 4.80
N GLU A 38 4.50 2.66 5.05
CA GLU A 38 5.39 2.22 6.11
C GLU A 38 5.25 3.12 7.33
N THR A 39 5.20 2.53 8.51
CA THR A 39 5.21 3.24 9.78
C THR A 39 6.16 2.59 10.78
N GLN A 40 6.81 3.40 11.59
CA GLN A 40 7.57 2.98 12.77
C GLN A 40 6.81 3.31 14.08
N MET A 41 5.57 3.80 13.96
CA MET A 41 4.72 4.00 15.13
C MET A 41 4.51 2.69 15.88
N GLN A 42 4.46 2.76 17.20
CA GLN A 42 4.22 1.60 18.05
C GLN A 42 2.84 1.01 17.74
N THR A 43 2.84 -0.24 17.33
CA THR A 43 1.66 -0.92 16.79
C THR A 43 1.32 -2.15 17.62
N PHE A 44 0.04 -2.30 17.93
CA PHE A 44 -0.52 -3.46 18.61
C PHE A 44 -1.58 -4.14 17.73
N CYS A 45 -1.66 -5.46 17.84
CA CYS A 45 -2.73 -6.27 17.24
C CYS A 45 -3.32 -7.19 18.31
N ASN A 46 -4.62 -7.08 18.55
CA ASN A 46 -5.32 -7.84 19.61
C ASN A 46 -4.64 -7.75 21.00
N GLY A 47 -4.15 -6.56 21.36
CA GLY A 47 -3.45 -6.33 22.62
C GLY A 47 -2.01 -6.82 22.68
N LEU A 48 -1.49 -7.40 21.59
CA LEU A 48 -0.09 -7.84 21.48
C LEU A 48 0.75 -6.86 20.68
N PRO A 49 2.00 -6.59 21.10
CA PRO A 49 2.90 -5.71 20.38
C PRO A 49 3.33 -6.33 19.04
N VAL A 50 3.39 -5.50 17.98
CA VAL A 50 3.78 -5.94 16.63
C VAL A 50 5.24 -5.59 16.33
N ASN A 51 5.63 -4.33 16.56
CA ASN A 51 6.94 -3.81 16.15
C ASN A 51 7.77 -3.24 17.30
N ILE A 52 7.38 -3.52 18.54
CA ILE A 52 8.13 -3.13 19.74
C ILE A 52 8.24 -4.33 20.71
N ARG A 53 9.19 -4.22 21.63
CA ARG A 53 9.27 -5.11 22.79
C ARG A 53 8.73 -4.36 24.01
N VAL A 54 7.98 -5.06 24.85
CA VAL A 54 7.36 -4.51 26.06
C VAL A 54 8.03 -5.02 27.34
N ASP A 55 8.98 -5.94 27.21
CA ASP A 55 9.75 -6.58 28.28
C ASP A 55 11.12 -5.92 28.51
N GLU A 56 11.39 -4.81 27.82
CA GLU A 56 12.61 -4.01 27.94
C GLU A 56 12.30 -2.51 27.83
N GLN A 57 13.33 -1.68 28.03
CA GLN A 57 13.19 -0.23 27.86
C GLN A 57 12.78 0.09 26.41
N LEU A 58 11.73 0.91 26.24
CA LEU A 58 11.28 1.33 24.92
C LEU A 58 12.37 2.15 24.21
N SER A 59 12.69 1.73 22.99
CA SER A 59 13.56 2.48 22.09
C SER A 59 12.83 3.72 21.54
N PRO A 60 13.59 4.74 21.07
CA PRO A 60 13.01 5.82 20.28
C PRO A 60 12.22 5.27 19.08
N SER A 61 11.12 5.93 18.71
CA SER A 61 10.20 5.41 17.67
C SER A 61 10.87 5.18 16.32
N GLN A 62 11.89 5.96 15.97
CA GLN A 62 12.67 5.77 14.74
C GLN A 62 13.47 4.47 14.68
N ASP A 63 13.69 3.80 15.82
CA ASP A 63 14.41 2.53 15.90
C ASP A 63 13.47 1.32 15.85
N ASN A 64 12.16 1.54 15.90
CA ASN A 64 11.17 0.48 15.79
C ASN A 64 11.22 -0.19 14.42
N LYS A 65 10.88 -1.47 14.37
CA LYS A 65 10.71 -2.18 13.10
C LYS A 65 9.59 -1.51 12.28
N LYS A 66 9.83 -1.36 10.99
CA LYS A 66 8.82 -0.84 10.07
C LYS A 66 7.68 -1.85 9.91
N VAL A 67 6.45 -1.35 10.03
CA VAL A 67 5.22 -2.09 9.72
C VAL A 67 4.67 -1.56 8.40
N LYS A 68 4.29 -2.47 7.52
CA LYS A 68 3.66 -2.15 6.23
C LYS A 68 2.15 -2.30 6.34
N ILE A 69 1.44 -1.23 6.06
CA ILE A 69 -0.03 -1.17 6.10
C ILE A 69 -0.51 -1.06 4.66
N LEU A 70 -1.27 -2.06 4.19
CA LEU A 70 -1.78 -2.07 2.82
C LEU A 70 -2.76 -0.92 2.62
N ASN A 71 -2.52 -0.11 1.60
CA ASN A 71 -3.37 1.02 1.24
C ASN A 71 -4.19 0.79 -0.04
N TRP A 72 -3.81 -0.20 -0.85
CA TRP A 72 -4.51 -0.58 -2.09
C TRP A 72 -4.65 0.56 -3.11
N ALA A 73 -3.76 1.53 -3.08
CA ALA A 73 -3.79 2.66 -4.02
C ALA A 73 -3.46 2.21 -5.45
N ILE A 74 -2.44 1.34 -5.57
CA ILE A 74 -2.04 0.68 -6.81
C ILE A 74 -1.86 -0.80 -6.50
N THR A 75 -2.40 -1.66 -7.35
CA THR A 75 -2.17 -3.11 -7.27
C THR A 75 -1.88 -3.67 -8.66
N ILE A 76 -0.89 -4.53 -8.76
CA ILE A 76 -0.44 -5.12 -10.03
C ILE A 76 -0.44 -6.64 -9.87
N TRP A 77 -0.99 -7.35 -10.85
CA TRP A 77 -1.03 -8.81 -10.88
C TRP A 77 -0.51 -9.38 -12.19
N ASP A 78 0.11 -10.55 -12.11
CA ASP A 78 0.21 -11.44 -13.26
C ASP A 78 -1.19 -11.96 -13.61
N ALA A 79 -1.71 -11.57 -14.77
CA ALA A 79 -3.08 -11.86 -15.15
C ALA A 79 -3.37 -13.37 -15.29
N ARG A 80 -2.36 -14.16 -15.73
CA ARG A 80 -2.51 -15.62 -15.90
C ARG A 80 -2.57 -16.31 -14.56
N LYS A 81 -1.66 -15.95 -13.64
CA LYS A 81 -1.63 -16.49 -12.27
C LYS A 81 -2.88 -16.07 -11.50
N PHE A 82 -3.32 -14.80 -11.67
CA PHE A 82 -4.56 -14.30 -11.07
C PHE A 82 -5.76 -15.16 -11.51
N LYS A 83 -5.93 -15.36 -12.82
CA LYS A 83 -7.02 -16.17 -13.35
C LYS A 83 -6.96 -17.61 -12.87
N LYS A 84 -5.80 -18.26 -13.00
CA LYS A 84 -5.60 -19.65 -12.54
C LYS A 84 -5.99 -19.83 -11.08
N ARG A 85 -5.50 -18.94 -10.21
CA ARG A 85 -5.78 -18.97 -8.77
C ARG A 85 -7.28 -18.78 -8.49
N PHE A 86 -7.92 -17.85 -9.22
CA PHE A 86 -9.36 -17.63 -9.09
C PHE A 86 -10.16 -18.86 -9.51
N ASP A 87 -9.80 -19.49 -10.61
CA ASP A 87 -10.47 -20.71 -11.11
C ASP A 87 -10.34 -21.88 -10.11
N GLU A 88 -9.18 -22.00 -9.43
CA GLU A 88 -8.88 -23.08 -8.48
C GLU A 88 -9.48 -22.84 -7.08
N LEU A 89 -9.44 -21.61 -6.57
CA LEU A 89 -9.71 -21.28 -5.18
C LEU A 89 -10.96 -20.38 -4.97
N GLY A 90 -11.48 -19.75 -6.04
CA GLY A 90 -12.57 -18.79 -5.95
C GLY A 90 -12.14 -17.39 -5.48
N TYR A 91 -10.84 -17.15 -5.25
CA TYR A 91 -10.26 -15.83 -4.89
C TYR A 91 -8.81 -15.73 -5.38
N SER A 92 -8.31 -14.50 -5.59
CA SER A 92 -6.97 -14.32 -6.14
C SER A 92 -6.26 -13.02 -5.76
N VAL A 93 -6.92 -12.09 -5.06
CA VAL A 93 -6.45 -10.71 -4.89
C VAL A 93 -5.07 -10.60 -4.24
N MET A 94 -4.74 -11.49 -3.30
CA MET A 94 -3.47 -11.44 -2.58
C MET A 94 -2.30 -12.13 -3.30
N GLY A 95 -2.57 -12.96 -4.32
CA GLY A 95 -1.53 -13.75 -5.00
C GLY A 95 -0.79 -14.74 -4.10
N ASP A 96 0.29 -15.33 -4.63
CA ASP A 96 1.15 -16.25 -3.89
C ASP A 96 2.48 -15.60 -3.49
N VAL A 97 3.12 -14.88 -4.41
CA VAL A 97 4.38 -14.17 -4.19
C VAL A 97 4.13 -12.67 -4.23
N ARG A 98 4.01 -12.07 -3.06
CA ARG A 98 3.65 -10.66 -2.89
C ARG A 98 4.86 -9.76 -2.70
N LEU A 99 4.85 -8.63 -3.39
CA LEU A 99 5.74 -7.51 -3.14
C LEU A 99 4.92 -6.35 -2.56
N LEU A 100 5.31 -5.86 -1.40
CA LEU A 100 4.68 -4.71 -0.76
C LEU A 100 5.49 -3.46 -1.07
N HIS A 101 4.96 -2.61 -1.96
CA HIS A 101 5.62 -1.41 -2.48
C HIS A 101 5.23 -0.18 -1.66
N PRO A 102 6.15 0.41 -0.88
CA PRO A 102 5.86 1.62 -0.13
C PRO A 102 5.66 2.82 -1.05
N ILE A 103 4.59 3.59 -0.82
CA ILE A 103 4.39 4.90 -1.45
C ILE A 103 4.23 5.98 -0.39
N ASN A 104 4.41 7.23 -0.80
CA ASN A 104 4.23 8.37 0.08
C ASN A 104 2.83 8.37 0.70
N HIS A 105 2.75 8.64 2.00
CA HIS A 105 1.50 8.64 2.76
C HIS A 105 0.41 9.53 2.14
N LEU A 106 0.77 10.72 1.66
CA LEU A 106 -0.19 11.64 1.02
C LEU A 106 -0.71 11.09 -0.31
N ARG A 107 0.10 10.33 -1.06
CA ARG A 107 -0.32 9.72 -2.34
C ARG A 107 -1.41 8.68 -2.16
N SER A 108 -1.37 7.96 -1.05
CA SER A 108 -2.35 6.92 -0.71
C SER A 108 -3.54 7.43 0.10
N PHE A 109 -3.65 8.76 0.30
CA PHE A 109 -4.76 9.34 1.03
C PHE A 109 -6.08 8.93 0.38
N LYS A 110 -6.94 8.29 1.15
CA LYS A 110 -8.18 7.69 0.66
C LYS A 110 -9.37 8.55 1.05
N VAL A 111 -10.18 8.91 0.04
CA VAL A 111 -11.46 9.59 0.26
C VAL A 111 -12.51 8.54 0.61
N SER A 112 -13.00 8.56 1.84
CA SER A 112 -14.07 7.68 2.34
C SER A 112 -15.29 8.46 2.81
N GLU A 113 -15.12 9.71 3.20
CA GLU A 113 -16.17 10.60 3.72
C GLU A 113 -15.96 12.04 3.25
N GLU A 114 -16.94 12.91 3.51
CA GLU A 114 -16.92 14.31 3.07
C GLU A 114 -15.69 15.07 3.59
N MET A 115 -15.26 14.83 4.82
CA MET A 115 -14.09 15.49 5.40
C MET A 115 -12.80 15.11 4.66
N ASP A 116 -12.66 13.88 4.24
CA ASP A 116 -11.53 13.41 3.42
C ASP A 116 -11.52 14.13 2.06
N PHE A 117 -12.69 14.29 1.45
CA PHE A 117 -12.83 15.01 0.19
C PHE A 117 -12.37 16.47 0.32
N GLN A 118 -12.82 17.17 1.36
CA GLN A 118 -12.42 18.56 1.63
C GLN A 118 -10.91 18.66 1.88
N ALA A 119 -10.32 17.74 2.60
CA ALA A 119 -8.88 17.69 2.83
C ALA A 119 -8.11 17.47 1.52
N CYS A 120 -8.53 16.53 0.68
CA CYS A 120 -7.95 16.31 -0.65
C CYS A 120 -8.07 17.55 -1.54
N GLN A 121 -9.23 18.20 -1.56
CA GLN A 121 -9.46 19.42 -2.33
C GLN A 121 -8.49 20.53 -1.91
N ALA A 122 -8.31 20.75 -0.61
CA ALA A 122 -7.38 21.74 -0.07
C ALA A 122 -5.93 21.44 -0.49
N LEU A 123 -5.49 20.18 -0.44
CA LEU A 123 -4.16 19.75 -0.88
C LEU A 123 -3.94 19.99 -2.37
N ILE A 124 -4.91 19.65 -3.22
CA ILE A 124 -4.82 19.85 -4.68
C ILE A 124 -4.72 21.36 -5.00
N ILE A 125 -5.51 22.20 -4.33
CA ILE A 125 -5.50 23.63 -4.54
C ILE A 125 -4.16 24.25 -4.09
N SER A 126 -3.62 23.81 -2.95
CA SER A 126 -2.34 24.31 -2.44
C SER A 126 -1.16 23.96 -3.34
N ASN A 127 -1.17 22.80 -3.98
CA ASN A 127 -0.11 22.35 -4.89
C ASN A 127 -0.14 23.03 -6.28
N LYS A 128 -1.23 23.74 -6.61
CA LYS A 128 -1.34 24.52 -7.87
C LYS A 128 -0.82 25.95 -7.74
N ARG A 129 -0.40 26.39 -6.56
CA ARG A 129 0.19 27.70 -6.29
C ARG A 129 1.71 27.62 -6.28
#